data_64f29f705e27eabfd74d259a791d48e7
#
_entry.id   64f29f705e27eabfd74d259a791d48e7
#
_cell.length_a   1.000
_cell.length_b   1.000
_cell.length_c   1.000
_cell.angle_alpha   90.00
_cell.angle_beta   90.00
_cell.angle_gamma   90.00
#
_symmetry.space_group_name_H-M   'P 1'
#
loop_
_entity.id
_entity.type
_entity.pdbx_description
1 polymer ?
#
loop_
_entity_poly.entity_id
_entity_poly.type
_entity_poly.pdbx_seq_one_letter_code
_entity_poly.pdbx_strand_id
1 'polypeptide(L)'
;MTFLTMEPLEGVACLRRSVQVTPDTRRGTVEGTASYQLQNTTGQEQTVALGVTPGYTISNVRANGVEVPFSVSDYQEYNEAKLEVAIPAEEQVELTLEYGGFPQESMPTMQGSKELSGEYLCLENAALSPRLMNVMPGEDGYPATIEITLPAAMMAIPFGASEAEVVAEHGDGTKTWRYETNSAGGILYAGDYVREEIQARGLTIDFYYGRKHQAVMEAAGAAEAVLAVMDYCAGHYGSLAFGDGERLKLIQSRVAGGGYAGDGASLLDEADFTAHNLGDADKGGGAAEVMIHELVHQWWGLGNMFDTADPWSAEGLTCYTTYRIAKELYGEDYAREHYVNQWRAEGEDYYLNFYVRHPEYLEALPEAERLAISNSLSGMRRYSEMPLKILKAEELVGGEAAMDEILHGLFNRELDPMYPYLTYQEFLDACGLTEEDLTLD
;
A
#
# COMPACT_ATOMS: atom_id res chain seq x y z
N MET A 1 -9.74 -6.65 3.74
CA MET A 1 -10.74 -5.83 4.45
C MET A 1 -11.71 -5.21 3.46
N THR A 2 -13.00 -5.33 3.71
CA THR A 2 -14.03 -4.72 2.85
C THR A 2 -14.21 -3.28 3.30
N PHE A 3 -13.69 -2.32 2.56
CA PHE A 3 -13.89 -0.90 2.87
C PHE A 3 -15.25 -0.43 2.36
N LEU A 4 -16.32 -0.96 2.93
CA LEU A 4 -17.62 -0.34 2.75
C LEU A 4 -17.68 0.93 3.61
N THR A 5 -18.09 2.01 2.98
CA THR A 5 -18.22 3.32 3.63
C THR A 5 -19.66 3.62 4.03
N MET A 6 -20.57 2.71 3.72
CA MET A 6 -21.98 2.77 4.07
C MET A 6 -22.47 1.41 4.57
N GLU A 7 -23.59 1.40 5.30
CA GLU A 7 -24.24 0.17 5.75
C GLU A 7 -24.56 -0.74 4.54
N PRO A 8 -24.16 -2.00 4.58
CA PRO A 8 -24.34 -2.91 3.46
C PRO A 8 -25.82 -3.24 3.23
N LEU A 9 -26.18 -3.37 1.96
CA LEU A 9 -27.51 -3.85 1.58
C LEU A 9 -27.60 -5.35 1.84
N GLU A 10 -28.50 -5.75 2.73
CA GLU A 10 -28.77 -7.17 2.95
C GLU A 10 -29.38 -7.80 1.69
N GLY A 11 -28.86 -8.95 1.29
CA GLY A 11 -29.34 -9.69 0.13
C GLY A 11 -28.91 -9.11 -1.23
N VAL A 12 -27.98 -8.16 -1.25
CA VAL A 12 -27.35 -7.68 -2.48
C VAL A 12 -25.85 -7.94 -2.40
N ALA A 13 -25.31 -8.61 -3.43
CA ALA A 13 -23.88 -8.90 -3.53
C ALA A 13 -23.34 -8.58 -4.93
N CYS A 14 -22.05 -8.20 -5.01
CA CYS A 14 -21.35 -8.05 -6.26
C CYS A 14 -20.62 -9.35 -6.60
N LEU A 15 -20.98 -9.97 -7.71
CA LEU A 15 -20.39 -11.23 -8.16
C LEU A 15 -19.15 -11.02 -9.02
N ARG A 16 -19.12 -9.96 -9.82
CA ARG A 16 -18.01 -9.63 -10.73
C ARG A 16 -18.06 -8.17 -11.17
N ARG A 17 -16.88 -7.61 -11.46
CA ARG A 17 -16.71 -6.32 -12.12
C ARG A 17 -15.99 -6.45 -13.44
N SER A 18 -16.28 -5.55 -14.37
CA SER A 18 -15.50 -5.35 -15.59
C SER A 18 -15.29 -3.85 -15.80
N VAL A 19 -14.05 -3.43 -15.99
CA VAL A 19 -13.70 -2.03 -16.17
C VAL A 19 -12.89 -1.87 -17.43
N GLN A 20 -13.29 -0.91 -18.26
CA GLN A 20 -12.52 -0.49 -19.43
C GLN A 20 -12.23 0.99 -19.26
N VAL A 21 -10.94 1.36 -19.30
CA VAL A 21 -10.51 2.73 -19.07
C VAL A 21 -9.49 3.18 -20.10
N THR A 22 -9.65 4.43 -20.56
CA THR A 22 -8.75 5.06 -21.53
C THR A 22 -8.35 6.45 -21.03
N PRO A 23 -7.16 6.58 -20.42
CA PRO A 23 -6.62 7.86 -20.03
C PRO A 23 -6.12 8.65 -21.24
N ASP A 24 -6.47 9.94 -21.31
CA ASP A 24 -5.78 10.91 -22.17
C ASP A 24 -4.70 11.62 -21.33
N THR A 25 -3.49 11.08 -21.41
CA THR A 25 -2.35 11.61 -20.64
C THR A 25 -1.90 13.01 -21.04
N ARG A 26 -2.34 13.53 -22.19
CA ARG A 26 -2.05 14.89 -22.64
C ARG A 26 -3.03 15.90 -22.03
N ARG A 27 -4.28 15.49 -21.86
CA ARG A 27 -5.34 16.34 -21.30
C ARG A 27 -5.51 16.13 -19.80
N GLY A 28 -4.95 15.06 -19.25
CA GLY A 28 -5.15 14.69 -17.86
C GLY A 28 -6.58 14.19 -17.58
N THR A 29 -7.24 13.62 -18.59
CA THR A 29 -8.61 13.10 -18.46
C THR A 29 -8.68 11.61 -18.61
N VAL A 30 -9.73 11.03 -18.09
CA VAL A 30 -10.04 9.60 -18.20
C VAL A 30 -11.43 9.44 -18.80
N GLU A 31 -11.61 8.47 -19.66
CA GLU A 31 -12.90 7.95 -20.09
C GLU A 31 -12.96 6.47 -19.75
N GLY A 32 -14.10 6.00 -19.22
CA GLY A 32 -14.25 4.62 -18.83
C GLY A 32 -15.67 4.11 -18.82
N THR A 33 -15.77 2.79 -18.83
CA THR A 33 -17.01 2.04 -18.62
C THR A 33 -16.77 1.02 -17.53
N ALA A 34 -17.64 0.99 -16.54
CA ALA A 34 -17.63 0.01 -15.46
C ALA A 34 -18.93 -0.78 -15.47
N SER A 35 -18.83 -2.10 -15.42
CA SER A 35 -19.99 -3.02 -15.29
C SER A 35 -19.85 -3.86 -14.06
N TYR A 36 -20.95 -4.02 -13.33
CA TYR A 36 -21.08 -4.78 -12.09
C TYR A 36 -22.16 -5.84 -12.27
N GLN A 37 -21.80 -7.10 -12.12
CA GLN A 37 -22.77 -8.19 -12.01
C GLN A 37 -23.22 -8.29 -10.56
N LEU A 38 -24.44 -7.87 -10.31
CA LEU A 38 -25.03 -7.85 -8.97
C LEU A 38 -26.02 -8.99 -8.83
N GLN A 39 -26.03 -9.62 -7.65
CA GLN A 39 -27.08 -10.52 -7.21
C GLN A 39 -28.01 -9.77 -6.25
N ASN A 40 -29.31 -9.75 -6.51
CA ASN A 40 -30.32 -9.19 -5.64
C ASN A 40 -31.34 -10.27 -5.25
N THR A 41 -31.18 -10.82 -4.05
CA THR A 41 -32.04 -11.90 -3.52
C THR A 41 -33.26 -11.38 -2.72
N THR A 42 -33.40 -10.05 -2.62
CA THR A 42 -34.44 -9.44 -1.82
C THR A 42 -35.83 -9.56 -2.45
N GLY A 43 -35.92 -9.77 -3.78
CA GLY A 43 -37.14 -9.72 -4.55
C GLY A 43 -37.79 -8.33 -4.60
N GLN A 44 -37.06 -7.28 -4.28
CA GLN A 44 -37.50 -5.89 -4.29
C GLN A 44 -36.43 -5.01 -4.98
N GLU A 45 -36.87 -3.85 -5.48
CA GLU A 45 -35.96 -2.82 -5.93
C GLU A 45 -35.03 -2.37 -4.79
N GLN A 46 -33.76 -2.19 -5.07
CA GLN A 46 -32.76 -1.74 -4.12
C GLN A 46 -32.00 -0.52 -4.64
N THR A 47 -31.52 0.33 -3.76
CA THR A 47 -30.67 1.48 -4.16
C THR A 47 -29.21 1.18 -3.88
N VAL A 48 -28.43 1.03 -4.95
CA VAL A 48 -26.99 0.86 -4.88
C VAL A 48 -26.31 2.22 -4.84
N ALA A 49 -25.31 2.37 -3.97
CA ALA A 49 -24.47 3.55 -3.86
C ALA A 49 -23.04 3.25 -4.38
N LEU A 50 -22.52 4.17 -5.19
CA LEU A 50 -21.16 4.12 -5.70
C LEU A 50 -20.44 5.44 -5.40
N GLY A 51 -19.20 5.34 -4.95
CA GLY A 51 -18.27 6.46 -4.85
C GLY A 51 -17.66 6.79 -6.20
N VAL A 52 -17.67 8.05 -6.55
CA VAL A 52 -17.13 8.58 -7.81
C VAL A 52 -16.14 9.68 -7.48
N THR A 53 -14.94 9.63 -8.08
CA THR A 53 -13.96 10.71 -7.84
C THR A 53 -14.52 12.07 -8.31
N PRO A 54 -14.32 13.13 -7.52
CA PRO A 54 -14.68 14.48 -7.97
C PRO A 54 -14.02 14.81 -9.31
N GLY A 55 -14.74 15.52 -10.16
CA GLY A 55 -14.29 15.84 -11.50
C GLY A 55 -14.67 14.83 -12.59
N TYR A 56 -15.24 13.68 -12.21
CA TYR A 56 -15.90 12.79 -13.18
C TYR A 56 -17.36 13.19 -13.38
N THR A 57 -17.79 13.05 -14.63
CA THR A 57 -19.20 13.13 -15.02
C THR A 57 -19.66 11.72 -15.37
N ILE A 58 -20.81 11.32 -14.84
CA ILE A 58 -21.49 10.09 -15.25
C ILE A 58 -22.40 10.46 -16.42
N SER A 59 -22.13 9.88 -17.56
CA SER A 59 -22.88 10.20 -18.79
C SER A 59 -24.04 9.26 -19.04
N ASN A 60 -23.96 8.02 -18.52
CA ASN A 60 -24.97 7.01 -18.72
C ASN A 60 -24.95 5.96 -17.62
N VAL A 61 -26.14 5.54 -17.20
CA VAL A 61 -26.32 4.40 -16.25
C VAL A 61 -27.39 3.48 -16.79
N ARG A 62 -27.08 2.19 -16.85
CA ARG A 62 -28.00 1.15 -17.33
C ARG A 62 -28.11 -0.01 -16.34
N ALA A 63 -29.32 -0.50 -16.12
CA ALA A 63 -29.57 -1.78 -15.47
C ALA A 63 -30.13 -2.75 -16.51
N ASN A 64 -29.49 -3.90 -16.69
CA ASN A 64 -29.83 -4.90 -17.73
C ASN A 64 -29.99 -4.28 -19.13
N GLY A 65 -29.08 -3.35 -19.47
CA GLY A 65 -29.08 -2.64 -20.77
C GLY A 65 -30.14 -1.54 -20.93
N VAL A 66 -31.00 -1.32 -19.95
CA VAL A 66 -32.02 -0.25 -19.94
C VAL A 66 -31.51 0.94 -19.15
N GLU A 67 -31.62 2.14 -19.72
CA GLU A 67 -31.28 3.38 -19.00
C GLU A 67 -32.15 3.54 -17.76
N VAL A 68 -31.49 3.86 -16.64
CA VAL A 68 -32.13 4.09 -15.35
C VAL A 68 -31.75 5.47 -14.81
N PRO A 69 -32.68 6.13 -14.09
CA PRO A 69 -32.36 7.40 -13.45
C PRO A 69 -31.36 7.19 -12.32
N PHE A 70 -30.51 8.18 -12.11
CA PHE A 70 -29.55 8.22 -11.03
C PHE A 70 -29.46 9.62 -10.42
N SER A 71 -28.92 9.70 -9.21
CA SER A 71 -28.60 10.97 -8.58
C SER A 71 -27.13 10.98 -8.16
N VAL A 72 -26.54 12.19 -8.17
CA VAL A 72 -25.18 12.41 -7.67
C VAL A 72 -25.25 13.47 -6.59
N SER A 73 -24.61 13.21 -5.46
CA SER A 73 -24.51 14.13 -4.33
C SER A 73 -23.08 14.14 -3.76
N ASP A 74 -22.74 15.19 -3.05
CA ASP A 74 -21.46 15.26 -2.34
C ASP A 74 -21.42 14.22 -1.22
N TYR A 75 -20.25 13.57 -1.08
CA TYR A 75 -19.96 12.64 0.00
C TYR A 75 -18.66 13.04 0.68
N GLN A 76 -18.75 13.65 1.86
CA GLN A 76 -17.61 14.31 2.50
C GLN A 76 -16.60 13.37 3.14
N GLU A 77 -16.99 12.13 3.48
CA GLU A 77 -16.16 11.24 4.28
C GLU A 77 -14.86 10.83 3.55
N TYR A 78 -14.91 10.69 2.23
CA TYR A 78 -13.75 10.32 1.41
C TYR A 78 -13.46 11.32 0.29
N ASN A 79 -14.00 12.53 0.39
CA ASN A 79 -13.90 13.52 -0.67
C ASN A 79 -14.33 12.96 -2.04
N GLU A 80 -15.37 12.13 -2.04
CA GLU A 80 -15.98 11.51 -3.21
C GLU A 80 -17.36 12.13 -3.49
N ALA A 81 -17.85 11.99 -4.70
CA ALA A 81 -19.26 12.15 -5.01
C ALA A 81 -19.97 10.79 -4.85
N LYS A 82 -21.15 10.80 -4.25
CA LYS A 82 -22.00 9.61 -4.12
C LYS A 82 -22.98 9.54 -5.28
N LEU A 83 -22.89 8.48 -6.08
CA LEU A 83 -23.87 8.12 -7.09
C LEU A 83 -24.87 7.12 -6.48
N GLU A 84 -26.14 7.40 -6.57
CA GLU A 84 -27.21 6.47 -6.16
C GLU A 84 -28.06 6.07 -7.37
N VAL A 85 -28.29 4.77 -7.53
CA VAL A 85 -29.06 4.19 -8.62
C VAL A 85 -29.95 3.06 -8.13
N ALA A 86 -31.20 3.06 -8.56
CA ALA A 86 -32.14 1.96 -8.29
C ALA A 86 -31.82 0.78 -9.23
N ILE A 87 -31.68 -0.40 -8.65
CA ILE A 87 -31.59 -1.67 -9.39
C ILE A 87 -32.89 -2.45 -9.27
N PRO A 88 -33.33 -3.14 -10.35
CA PRO A 88 -34.62 -3.86 -10.34
C PRO A 88 -34.63 -5.04 -9.36
N ALA A 89 -35.87 -5.52 -9.08
CA ALA A 89 -36.14 -6.68 -8.23
C ALA A 89 -35.79 -8.03 -8.88
N GLU A 90 -34.84 -8.05 -9.79
CA GLU A 90 -34.37 -9.25 -10.49
C GLU A 90 -33.19 -9.85 -9.75
N GLU A 91 -33.12 -11.19 -9.74
CA GLU A 91 -32.07 -11.92 -9.01
C GLU A 91 -30.65 -11.59 -9.54
N GLN A 92 -30.52 -11.34 -10.82
CA GLN A 92 -29.26 -10.92 -11.45
C GLN A 92 -29.44 -9.61 -12.19
N VAL A 93 -28.59 -8.66 -11.87
CA VAL A 93 -28.60 -7.32 -12.47
C VAL A 93 -27.21 -6.99 -12.98
N GLU A 94 -27.11 -6.64 -14.26
CA GLU A 94 -25.93 -6.01 -14.82
C GLU A 94 -26.09 -4.49 -14.75
N LEU A 95 -25.36 -3.85 -13.84
CA LEU A 95 -25.31 -2.40 -13.72
C LEU A 95 -24.10 -1.89 -14.49
N THR A 96 -24.32 -1.05 -15.50
CA THR A 96 -23.26 -0.47 -16.34
C THR A 96 -23.27 1.05 -16.23
N LEU A 97 -22.08 1.64 -16.06
CA LEU A 97 -21.87 3.09 -15.99
C LEU A 97 -20.85 3.53 -17.02
N GLU A 98 -21.12 4.65 -17.69
CA GLU A 98 -20.15 5.39 -18.50
C GLU A 98 -19.73 6.66 -17.74
N TYR A 99 -18.44 6.84 -17.54
CA TYR A 99 -17.89 7.93 -16.75
C TYR A 99 -16.67 8.54 -17.42
N GLY A 100 -16.34 9.76 -17.06
CA GLY A 100 -15.13 10.40 -17.53
C GLY A 100 -14.98 11.84 -17.05
N GLY A 101 -13.78 12.37 -17.23
CA GLY A 101 -13.42 13.71 -16.82
C GLY A 101 -12.01 13.80 -16.27
N PHE A 102 -11.76 14.83 -15.48
CA PHE A 102 -10.48 15.05 -14.82
C PHE A 102 -10.56 14.46 -13.40
N PRO A 103 -9.87 13.33 -13.10
CA PRO A 103 -9.95 12.77 -11.77
C PRO A 103 -9.29 13.71 -10.76
N GLN A 104 -10.02 14.00 -9.70
CA GLN A 104 -9.49 14.74 -8.56
C GLN A 104 -9.18 13.78 -7.43
N GLU A 105 -8.35 14.22 -6.51
CA GLU A 105 -7.95 13.39 -5.37
C GLU A 105 -9.13 13.12 -4.45
N SER A 106 -9.46 11.84 -4.31
CA SER A 106 -10.53 11.41 -3.42
C SER A 106 -10.05 11.23 -1.99
N MET A 107 -8.80 10.82 -1.81
CA MET A 107 -8.17 10.73 -0.51
C MET A 107 -6.73 11.22 -0.59
N PRO A 108 -6.24 12.00 0.38
CA PRO A 108 -4.82 12.24 0.53
C PRO A 108 -4.19 10.92 0.96
N THR A 109 -3.68 10.16 0.02
CA THR A 109 -2.97 8.93 0.29
C THR A 109 -1.47 9.18 0.23
N MET A 110 -0.71 8.39 0.99
CA MET A 110 0.75 8.41 0.89
C MET A 110 1.23 7.82 -0.44
N GLN A 111 0.36 7.18 -1.20
CA GLN A 111 0.69 6.48 -2.45
C GLN A 111 0.84 7.39 -3.67
N GLY A 112 0.88 8.68 -3.44
CA GLY A 112 0.91 9.66 -4.52
C GLY A 112 -0.44 9.71 -5.21
N SER A 113 -0.91 10.86 -5.30
CA SER A 113 -2.16 11.14 -5.96
C SER A 113 -2.11 10.76 -7.42
N LYS A 114 -3.26 10.71 -7.97
CA LYS A 114 -3.56 10.75 -9.38
C LYS A 114 -2.64 11.64 -10.15
N GLU A 115 -1.64 11.11 -10.69
CA GLU A 115 -0.88 11.81 -11.68
C GLU A 115 -1.23 11.24 -13.05
N LEU A 116 -1.67 12.10 -13.93
CA LEU A 116 -1.87 11.83 -15.34
C LEU A 116 -0.93 12.74 -16.11
N SER A 117 0.24 12.22 -16.45
CA SER A 117 1.19 12.91 -17.31
C SER A 117 1.50 12.09 -18.55
N GLY A 118 2.24 12.66 -19.51
CA GLY A 118 2.67 11.95 -20.71
C GLY A 118 3.65 10.80 -20.40
N GLU A 119 4.23 10.76 -19.22
CA GLU A 119 5.28 9.80 -18.84
C GLU A 119 4.84 8.84 -17.74
N TYR A 120 3.82 9.21 -16.95
CA TYR A 120 3.41 8.48 -15.77
C TYR A 120 1.93 8.69 -15.46
N LEU A 121 1.27 7.68 -14.95
CA LEU A 121 -0.04 7.80 -14.35
C LEU A 121 -0.18 6.88 -13.13
N CYS A 122 -0.99 7.34 -12.18
CA CYS A 122 -1.54 6.55 -11.11
C CYS A 122 -3.05 6.74 -11.08
N LEU A 123 -3.79 5.66 -11.15
CA LEU A 123 -5.24 5.64 -10.96
C LEU A 123 -5.57 4.77 -9.77
N GLU A 124 -6.16 5.39 -8.74
CA GLU A 124 -6.43 4.75 -7.47
C GLU A 124 -7.93 4.75 -7.16
N ASN A 125 -8.47 3.63 -6.71
CA ASN A 125 -9.84 3.47 -6.24
C ASN A 125 -10.89 4.10 -7.18
N ALA A 126 -11.62 5.12 -6.73
CA ALA A 126 -12.67 5.79 -7.50
C ALA A 126 -12.13 6.56 -8.73
N ALA A 127 -10.83 6.84 -8.81
CA ALA A 127 -10.20 7.40 -10.01
C ALA A 127 -9.98 6.34 -11.11
N LEU A 128 -9.84 5.07 -10.73
CA LEU A 128 -9.80 3.96 -11.69
C LEU A 128 -11.20 3.60 -12.17
N SER A 129 -12.15 3.44 -11.25
CA SER A 129 -13.56 3.16 -11.56
C SER A 129 -14.47 3.53 -10.40
N PRO A 130 -15.76 3.86 -10.63
CA PRO A 130 -16.73 4.03 -9.55
C PRO A 130 -16.70 2.83 -8.58
N ARG A 131 -16.71 3.11 -7.28
CA ARG A 131 -16.49 2.13 -6.20
C ARG A 131 -17.80 1.82 -5.49
N LEU A 132 -18.14 0.55 -5.37
CA LEU A 132 -19.32 0.13 -4.59
C LEU A 132 -19.15 0.55 -3.11
N MET A 133 -20.15 1.23 -2.54
CA MET A 133 -20.12 1.79 -1.18
C MET A 133 -20.95 0.99 -0.18
N ASN A 134 -22.04 0.33 -0.67
CA ASN A 134 -23.01 -0.38 0.17
C ASN A 134 -23.33 -1.79 -0.32
N VAL A 135 -22.52 -2.36 -1.20
CA VAL A 135 -22.73 -3.73 -1.72
C VAL A 135 -21.58 -4.61 -1.28
N MET A 136 -21.88 -5.71 -0.63
CA MET A 136 -20.91 -6.71 -0.18
C MET A 136 -20.32 -7.49 -1.37
N PRO A 137 -19.12 -8.06 -1.21
CA PRO A 137 -18.60 -9.05 -2.15
C PRO A 137 -19.49 -10.28 -2.18
N GLY A 138 -19.42 -11.02 -3.29
CA GLY A 138 -19.91 -12.40 -3.36
C GLY A 138 -19.01 -13.37 -2.58
N GLU A 139 -19.28 -14.66 -2.68
CA GLU A 139 -18.49 -15.71 -2.01
C GLU A 139 -17.01 -15.70 -2.47
N ASP A 140 -16.76 -15.34 -3.72
CA ASP A 140 -15.41 -15.26 -4.31
C ASP A 140 -14.73 -13.88 -4.11
N GLY A 141 -15.24 -13.02 -3.25
CA GLY A 141 -14.75 -11.66 -3.06
C GLY A 141 -15.26 -10.68 -4.13
N TYR A 142 -14.37 -9.82 -4.65
CA TYR A 142 -14.67 -8.84 -5.71
C TYR A 142 -13.91 -9.12 -7.01
N PRO A 143 -14.13 -10.26 -7.68
CA PRO A 143 -13.39 -10.57 -8.90
C PRO A 143 -13.65 -9.49 -9.97
N ALA A 144 -12.58 -8.96 -10.54
CA ALA A 144 -12.64 -7.91 -11.53
C ALA A 144 -11.68 -8.14 -12.69
N THR A 145 -12.15 -7.89 -13.90
CA THR A 145 -11.33 -7.76 -15.10
C THR A 145 -11.16 -6.28 -15.40
N ILE A 146 -9.93 -5.81 -15.44
CA ILE A 146 -9.60 -4.41 -15.75
C ILE A 146 -8.85 -4.37 -17.09
N GLU A 147 -9.34 -3.56 -18.01
CA GLU A 147 -8.67 -3.24 -19.27
C GLU A 147 -8.31 -1.76 -19.30
N ILE A 148 -7.05 -1.45 -19.61
CA ILE A 148 -6.59 -0.08 -19.77
C ILE A 148 -5.90 0.10 -21.12
N THR A 149 -6.31 1.12 -21.88
CA THR A 149 -5.69 1.47 -23.15
C THR A 149 -4.73 2.65 -22.97
N LEU A 150 -3.45 2.40 -23.22
CA LEU A 150 -2.34 3.32 -22.96
C LEU A 150 -1.52 3.59 -24.22
N PRO A 151 -0.75 4.70 -24.28
CA PRO A 151 0.33 4.87 -25.25
C PRO A 151 1.24 3.64 -25.28
N ALA A 152 1.68 3.20 -26.45
CA ALA A 152 2.44 1.94 -26.61
C ALA A 152 3.78 1.92 -25.84
N ALA A 153 4.34 3.09 -25.49
CA ALA A 153 5.54 3.21 -24.68
C ALA A 153 5.27 2.96 -23.16
N MET A 154 4.02 3.02 -22.74
CA MET A 154 3.67 2.83 -21.34
C MET A 154 3.39 1.36 -21.04
N MET A 155 3.82 0.92 -19.86
CA MET A 155 3.52 -0.37 -19.26
C MET A 155 2.49 -0.18 -18.15
N ALA A 156 1.48 -1.04 -18.10
CA ALA A 156 0.51 -1.07 -17.01
C ALA A 156 1.01 -1.98 -15.88
N ILE A 157 0.98 -1.48 -14.66
CA ILE A 157 1.49 -2.18 -13.47
C ILE A 157 0.40 -2.12 -12.40
N PRO A 158 -0.44 -3.14 -12.27
CA PRO A 158 -1.38 -3.24 -11.17
C PRO A 158 -0.60 -3.43 -9.85
N PHE A 159 -1.02 -2.72 -8.80
CA PHE A 159 -0.49 -2.91 -7.46
C PHE A 159 -0.94 -4.27 -6.89
N GLY A 160 -0.08 -4.93 -6.13
CA GLY A 160 -0.32 -6.26 -5.60
C GLY A 160 0.12 -7.38 -6.55
N ALA A 161 -0.34 -8.61 -6.30
CA ALA A 161 0.13 -9.81 -6.98
C ALA A 161 -0.30 -9.93 -8.47
N SER A 162 -1.35 -9.21 -8.89
CA SER A 162 -1.87 -9.29 -10.27
C SER A 162 -0.86 -8.83 -11.31
N GLU A 163 -0.78 -9.51 -12.45
CA GLU A 163 0.02 -9.10 -13.59
C GLU A 163 -0.85 -8.63 -14.75
N ALA A 164 -0.38 -7.62 -15.47
CA ALA A 164 -1.04 -7.14 -16.67
C ALA A 164 -0.40 -7.72 -17.93
N GLU A 165 -1.23 -8.12 -18.90
CA GLU A 165 -0.82 -8.60 -20.21
C GLU A 165 -1.34 -7.70 -21.34
N VAL A 166 -0.62 -7.60 -22.44
CA VAL A 166 -1.09 -6.90 -23.63
C VAL A 166 -2.09 -7.80 -24.37
N VAL A 167 -3.33 -7.34 -24.46
CA VAL A 167 -4.41 -8.08 -25.17
C VAL A 167 -4.72 -7.52 -26.55
N ALA A 168 -4.34 -6.27 -26.82
CA ALA A 168 -4.47 -5.66 -28.14
C ALA A 168 -3.41 -4.59 -28.39
N GLU A 169 -2.97 -4.47 -29.65
CA GLU A 169 -2.15 -3.37 -30.16
C GLU A 169 -2.95 -2.63 -31.24
N HIS A 170 -3.01 -1.31 -31.15
CA HIS A 170 -3.81 -0.50 -32.06
C HIS A 170 -2.94 0.27 -33.05
N GLY A 171 -3.51 0.55 -34.23
CA GLY A 171 -2.80 1.23 -35.31
C GLY A 171 -2.53 2.72 -35.04
N ASP A 172 -3.10 3.27 -33.98
CA ASP A 172 -2.91 4.67 -33.52
C ASP A 172 -1.74 4.84 -32.54
N GLY A 173 -1.00 3.77 -32.26
CA GLY A 173 0.14 3.78 -31.34
C GLY A 173 -0.24 3.58 -29.87
N THR A 174 -1.39 3.00 -29.60
CA THR A 174 -1.82 2.59 -28.27
C THR A 174 -1.83 1.06 -28.11
N LYS A 175 -1.87 0.58 -26.86
CA LYS A 175 -2.01 -0.82 -26.48
C LYS A 175 -3.05 -0.95 -25.39
N THR A 176 -3.83 -2.02 -25.42
CA THR A 176 -4.73 -2.39 -24.32
C THR A 176 -4.07 -3.46 -23.49
N TRP A 177 -3.94 -3.16 -22.19
CA TRP A 177 -3.49 -4.07 -21.16
C TRP A 177 -4.69 -4.61 -20.39
N ARG A 178 -4.62 -5.86 -19.95
CA ARG A 178 -5.65 -6.52 -19.13
C ARG A 178 -5.01 -7.16 -17.93
N TYR A 179 -5.69 -7.09 -16.78
CA TYR A 179 -5.38 -7.88 -15.60
C TYR A 179 -6.64 -8.27 -14.85
N GLU A 180 -6.52 -9.34 -14.07
CA GLU A 180 -7.56 -9.80 -13.15
C GLU A 180 -7.14 -9.44 -11.71
N THR A 181 -8.12 -9.07 -10.89
CA THR A 181 -7.89 -8.76 -9.47
C THR A 181 -9.10 -9.16 -8.64
N ASN A 182 -8.90 -9.39 -7.35
CA ASN A 182 -9.98 -9.65 -6.40
C ASN A 182 -10.08 -8.52 -5.33
N SER A 183 -9.55 -7.36 -5.62
CA SER A 183 -9.60 -6.19 -4.74
C SER A 183 -10.86 -5.36 -4.97
N ALA A 184 -11.50 -4.92 -3.90
CA ALA A 184 -12.66 -4.01 -3.96
C ALA A 184 -12.31 -2.65 -4.57
N GLY A 185 -11.11 -2.16 -4.29
CA GLY A 185 -10.50 -1.02 -4.93
C GLY A 185 -9.51 -1.48 -5.99
N GLY A 186 -8.62 -0.61 -6.39
CA GLY A 186 -7.52 -0.93 -7.26
C GLY A 186 -6.57 0.25 -7.35
N ILE A 187 -5.29 -0.06 -7.44
CA ILE A 187 -4.26 0.93 -7.74
C ILE A 187 -3.55 0.44 -8.98
N LEU A 188 -3.49 1.30 -9.98
CA LEU A 188 -2.83 1.02 -11.24
C LEU A 188 -1.82 2.10 -11.53
N TYR A 189 -0.57 1.69 -11.66
CA TYR A 189 0.52 2.53 -12.15
C TYR A 189 0.74 2.28 -13.63
N ALA A 190 1.10 3.29 -14.36
CA ALA A 190 1.61 3.11 -15.71
C ALA A 190 2.64 4.19 -16.06
N GLY A 191 3.61 3.80 -16.89
CA GLY A 191 4.66 4.70 -17.33
C GLY A 191 5.63 4.04 -18.30
N ASP A 192 6.62 4.80 -18.75
CA ASP A 192 7.75 4.26 -19.51
C ASP A 192 8.74 3.61 -18.54
N TYR A 193 8.39 2.40 -18.11
CA TYR A 193 9.15 1.61 -17.14
C TYR A 193 10.09 0.60 -17.82
N VAL A 194 11.15 0.27 -17.10
CA VAL A 194 11.92 -0.95 -17.24
C VAL A 194 11.43 -1.94 -16.19
N ARG A 195 11.30 -3.20 -16.54
CA ARG A 195 11.08 -4.29 -15.58
C ARG A 195 12.36 -5.09 -15.48
N GLU A 196 12.90 -5.20 -14.28
CA GLU A 196 14.02 -6.06 -13.95
C GLU A 196 13.51 -7.21 -13.07
N GLU A 197 13.79 -8.45 -13.46
CA GLU A 197 13.42 -9.63 -12.68
C GLU A 197 14.60 -10.07 -11.83
N ILE A 198 14.41 -10.06 -10.50
CA ILE A 198 15.40 -10.50 -9.52
C ILE A 198 14.91 -11.82 -8.91
N GLN A 199 15.73 -12.86 -8.99
CA GLN A 199 15.42 -14.16 -8.39
C GLN A 199 16.05 -14.25 -7.01
N ALA A 200 15.23 -14.40 -5.96
CA ALA A 200 15.68 -14.45 -4.59
C ALA A 200 14.89 -15.46 -3.76
N ARG A 201 15.56 -16.46 -3.20
CA ARG A 201 14.97 -17.42 -2.25
C ARG A 201 13.67 -18.10 -2.71
N GLY A 202 13.55 -18.38 -4.00
CA GLY A 202 12.37 -19.02 -4.61
C GLY A 202 11.27 -18.05 -5.02
N LEU A 203 11.45 -16.75 -4.76
CA LEU A 203 10.56 -15.69 -5.20
C LEU A 203 11.14 -14.97 -6.42
N THR A 204 10.25 -14.45 -7.26
CA THR A 204 10.59 -13.49 -8.30
C THR A 204 10.21 -12.10 -7.84
N ILE A 205 11.16 -11.18 -7.83
CA ILE A 205 10.93 -9.78 -7.53
C ILE A 205 10.96 -9.01 -8.83
N ASP A 206 9.84 -8.40 -9.18
CA ASP A 206 9.70 -7.55 -10.34
C ASP A 206 9.95 -6.11 -9.94
N PHE A 207 11.10 -5.58 -10.30
CA PHE A 207 11.47 -4.21 -10.03
C PHE A 207 11.15 -3.32 -11.23
N TYR A 208 10.16 -2.44 -11.04
CA TYR A 208 9.70 -1.48 -12.04
C TYR A 208 10.25 -0.09 -11.72
N TYR A 209 11.06 0.45 -12.61
CA TYR A 209 11.57 1.82 -12.49
C TYR A 209 11.57 2.52 -13.85
N GLY A 210 11.45 3.85 -13.82
CA GLY A 210 11.43 4.66 -15.04
C GLY A 210 12.67 4.46 -15.89
N ARG A 211 12.51 4.30 -17.20
CA ARG A 211 13.62 4.09 -18.14
C ARG A 211 14.70 5.17 -18.03
N LYS A 212 14.32 6.39 -17.68
CA LYS A 212 15.26 7.49 -17.43
C LYS A 212 16.25 7.22 -16.29
N HIS A 213 15.93 6.32 -15.37
CA HIS A 213 16.76 5.95 -14.23
C HIS A 213 17.61 4.70 -14.45
N GLN A 214 17.45 4.01 -15.59
CA GLN A 214 18.10 2.72 -15.84
C GLN A 214 19.60 2.74 -15.59
N ALA A 215 20.30 3.74 -16.14
CA ALA A 215 21.77 3.84 -15.98
C ALA A 215 22.19 4.06 -14.52
N VAL A 216 21.39 4.77 -13.73
CA VAL A 216 21.65 5.00 -12.31
C VAL A 216 21.40 3.71 -11.51
N MET A 217 20.35 2.98 -11.82
CA MET A 217 20.02 1.71 -11.16
C MET A 217 21.09 0.64 -11.41
N GLU A 218 21.54 0.50 -12.67
CA GLU A 218 22.60 -0.42 -13.05
C GLU A 218 23.94 -0.05 -12.35
N ALA A 219 24.25 1.25 -12.25
CA ALA A 219 25.50 1.70 -11.62
C ALA A 219 25.49 1.58 -10.09
N ALA A 220 24.32 1.64 -9.46
CA ALA A 220 24.17 1.62 -8.01
C ALA A 220 24.07 0.21 -7.41
N GLY A 221 23.90 -0.83 -8.24
CA GLY A 221 23.74 -2.19 -7.74
C GLY A 221 22.45 -2.39 -6.92
N ALA A 222 21.35 -1.79 -7.35
CA ALA A 222 20.08 -1.86 -6.60
C ALA A 222 19.56 -3.31 -6.42
N ALA A 223 19.84 -4.19 -7.38
CA ALA A 223 19.51 -5.60 -7.28
C ALA A 223 20.25 -6.31 -6.12
N GLU A 224 21.49 -5.94 -5.85
CA GLU A 224 22.27 -6.49 -4.73
C GLU A 224 21.66 -6.13 -3.37
N ALA A 225 21.12 -4.92 -3.22
CA ALA A 225 20.44 -4.50 -2.00
C ALA A 225 19.13 -5.32 -1.80
N VAL A 226 18.35 -5.53 -2.87
CA VAL A 226 17.18 -6.41 -2.84
C VAL A 226 17.55 -7.83 -2.39
N LEU A 227 18.60 -8.40 -2.99
CA LEU A 227 19.07 -9.74 -2.63
C LEU A 227 19.51 -9.83 -1.16
N ALA A 228 20.20 -8.81 -0.65
CA ALA A 228 20.63 -8.75 0.74
C ALA A 228 19.45 -8.78 1.70
N VAL A 229 18.38 -8.03 1.42
CA VAL A 229 17.14 -8.06 2.22
C VAL A 229 16.51 -9.44 2.22
N MET A 230 16.33 -10.02 1.04
CA MET A 230 15.72 -11.32 0.89
C MET A 230 16.51 -12.42 1.58
N ASP A 231 17.84 -12.38 1.47
CA ASP A 231 18.73 -13.33 2.12
C ASP A 231 18.73 -13.17 3.64
N TYR A 232 18.77 -11.96 4.13
CA TYR A 232 18.71 -11.65 5.56
C TYR A 232 17.39 -12.12 6.17
N CYS A 233 16.28 -11.58 5.71
CA CYS A 233 14.98 -11.85 6.31
C CYS A 233 14.57 -13.34 6.19
N ALA A 234 14.77 -13.96 5.03
CA ALA A 234 14.48 -15.37 4.87
C ALA A 234 15.41 -16.28 5.69
N GLY A 235 16.66 -15.85 5.89
CA GLY A 235 17.64 -16.58 6.70
C GLY A 235 17.38 -16.52 8.20
N HIS A 236 16.94 -15.35 8.70
CA HIS A 236 16.74 -15.10 10.13
C HIS A 236 15.31 -15.37 10.58
N TYR A 237 14.31 -14.98 9.77
CA TYR A 237 12.90 -15.02 10.19
C TYR A 237 12.09 -16.13 9.51
N GLY A 238 12.48 -16.57 8.34
CA GLY A 238 11.78 -17.58 7.55
C GLY A 238 11.29 -17.03 6.21
N SER A 239 10.93 -17.93 5.31
CA SER A 239 10.49 -17.59 3.96
C SER A 239 9.10 -16.97 3.96
N LEU A 240 8.87 -16.00 3.09
CA LEU A 240 7.53 -15.50 2.79
C LEU A 240 6.73 -16.59 2.06
N ALA A 241 5.47 -16.74 2.46
CA ALA A 241 4.50 -17.54 1.77
C ALA A 241 3.49 -16.61 1.09
N PHE A 242 3.76 -16.21 -0.14
CA PHE A 242 2.74 -15.62 -1.01
C PHE A 242 1.91 -16.75 -1.60
N GLY A 243 0.59 -16.50 -1.83
CA GLY A 243 -0.28 -17.46 -2.49
C GLY A 243 0.27 -17.94 -3.85
N ASP A 244 -0.58 -18.23 -4.81
CA ASP A 244 -0.20 -18.94 -6.06
C ASP A 244 0.83 -18.26 -6.98
N GLY A 245 1.33 -17.07 -6.66
CA GLY A 245 2.14 -16.29 -7.59
C GLY A 245 3.64 -16.26 -7.32
N GLU A 246 4.09 -16.46 -6.10
CA GLU A 246 5.51 -16.36 -5.69
C GLU A 246 6.25 -15.13 -6.24
N ARG A 247 5.52 -14.03 -6.44
CA ARG A 247 6.03 -12.77 -7.02
C ARG A 247 5.76 -11.59 -6.09
N LEU A 248 6.73 -10.70 -6.04
CA LEU A 248 6.69 -9.43 -5.32
C LEU A 248 7.05 -8.31 -6.29
N LYS A 249 6.41 -7.17 -6.18
CA LYS A 249 6.73 -5.99 -6.98
C LYS A 249 7.38 -4.90 -6.16
N LEU A 250 8.41 -4.28 -6.73
CA LEU A 250 8.94 -3.00 -6.33
C LEU A 250 8.60 -2.00 -7.44
N ILE A 251 7.89 -0.93 -7.11
CA ILE A 251 7.39 0.01 -8.11
C ILE A 251 7.88 1.40 -7.76
N GLN A 252 8.71 1.99 -8.62
CA GLN A 252 9.02 3.40 -8.53
C GLN A 252 7.74 4.21 -8.80
N SER A 253 7.42 5.11 -7.90
CA SER A 253 6.23 5.94 -7.96
C SER A 253 6.57 7.39 -7.63
N ARG A 254 5.58 8.25 -7.57
CA ARG A 254 5.73 9.64 -7.12
C ARG A 254 5.11 9.86 -5.73
N VAL A 255 5.30 8.88 -4.87
CA VAL A 255 4.99 9.04 -3.44
C VAL A 255 5.90 10.10 -2.87
N ALA A 256 5.34 11.09 -2.22
CA ALA A 256 6.13 12.14 -1.60
C ALA A 256 6.64 11.71 -0.23
N GLY A 257 7.95 11.62 -0.10
CA GLY A 257 8.62 11.48 1.20
C GLY A 257 8.79 10.06 1.73
N GLY A 258 9.09 9.10 0.88
CA GLY A 258 9.44 7.75 1.33
C GLY A 258 8.87 6.65 0.47
N GLY A 259 8.41 5.56 1.09
CA GLY A 259 7.83 4.41 0.44
C GLY A 259 6.46 4.05 1.00
N TYR A 260 5.93 2.98 0.51
CA TYR A 260 4.71 2.35 1.01
C TYR A 260 4.73 0.87 0.66
N ALA A 261 4.52 0.02 1.63
CA ALA A 261 4.36 -1.41 1.41
C ALA A 261 2.90 -1.84 1.46
N GLY A 262 2.52 -2.68 0.53
CA GLY A 262 1.24 -3.40 0.51
C GLY A 262 1.45 -4.87 0.18
N ASP A 263 0.39 -5.64 0.28
CA ASP A 263 0.45 -7.09 0.04
C ASP A 263 0.92 -7.38 -1.40
N GLY A 264 2.08 -8.00 -1.51
CA GLY A 264 2.71 -8.37 -2.78
C GLY A 264 3.30 -7.21 -3.60
N ALA A 265 3.35 -5.98 -3.08
CA ALA A 265 3.99 -4.86 -3.77
C ALA A 265 4.45 -3.75 -2.82
N SER A 266 5.55 -3.10 -3.16
CA SER A 266 6.05 -1.92 -2.45
C SER A 266 6.28 -0.77 -3.43
N LEU A 267 5.97 0.45 -2.98
CA LEU A 267 6.16 1.69 -3.73
C LEU A 267 7.39 2.43 -3.21
N LEU A 268 8.16 3.01 -4.10
CA LEU A 268 9.37 3.75 -3.79
C LEU A 268 9.30 5.14 -4.44
N ASP A 269 9.71 6.19 -3.72
CA ASP A 269 9.69 7.55 -4.25
C ASP A 269 10.68 7.72 -5.39
N GLU A 270 10.23 8.30 -6.51
CA GLU A 270 11.07 8.65 -7.65
C GLU A 270 12.24 9.56 -7.26
N ALA A 271 12.04 10.45 -6.28
CA ALA A 271 13.07 11.39 -5.83
C ALA A 271 14.30 10.70 -5.24
N ASP A 272 14.14 9.47 -4.74
CA ASP A 272 15.24 8.69 -4.17
C ASP A 272 16.13 8.04 -5.25
N PHE A 273 15.66 7.95 -6.49
CA PHE A 273 16.37 7.31 -7.60
C PHE A 273 17.39 8.25 -8.28
N THR A 274 18.25 8.89 -7.49
CA THR A 274 19.35 9.70 -7.99
C THR A 274 20.67 8.97 -7.79
N ALA A 275 21.67 9.27 -8.63
CA ALA A 275 23.02 8.71 -8.44
C ALA A 275 23.61 9.05 -7.06
N HIS A 276 23.21 10.20 -6.51
CA HIS A 276 23.62 10.63 -5.18
C HIS A 276 23.03 9.76 -4.07
N ASN A 277 21.72 9.50 -4.12
CA ASN A 277 21.01 8.74 -3.08
C ASN A 277 21.28 7.24 -3.18
N LEU A 278 21.41 6.69 -4.39
CA LEU A 278 21.66 5.26 -4.59
C LEU A 278 23.12 4.86 -4.38
N GLY A 279 24.07 5.77 -4.63
CA GLY A 279 25.51 5.46 -4.66
C GLY A 279 26.30 5.98 -3.46
N ASP A 280 25.68 6.67 -2.52
CA ASP A 280 26.35 7.32 -1.39
C ASP A 280 25.94 6.69 -0.06
N ALA A 281 26.65 5.64 0.33
CA ALA A 281 26.43 4.98 1.62
C ALA A 281 26.66 5.94 2.82
N ASP A 282 27.57 6.92 2.67
CA ASP A 282 27.85 7.90 3.73
C ASP A 282 26.69 8.88 3.98
N LYS A 283 25.71 8.92 3.07
CA LYS A 283 24.52 9.78 3.19
C LYS A 283 23.23 9.00 3.37
N GLY A 284 23.35 7.78 3.83
CA GLY A 284 22.19 6.98 4.12
C GLY A 284 21.63 6.23 2.93
N GLY A 285 22.33 6.19 1.79
CA GLY A 285 21.91 5.41 0.63
C GLY A 285 20.39 5.54 0.31
N GLY A 286 19.79 6.72 0.48
CA GLY A 286 18.38 7.04 0.63
C GLY A 286 17.42 6.06 -0.03
N ALA A 287 17.49 5.87 -1.35
CA ALA A 287 16.63 4.90 -2.03
C ALA A 287 16.94 3.44 -1.63
N ALA A 288 18.19 3.09 -1.36
CA ALA A 288 18.50 1.73 -0.92
C ALA A 288 17.92 1.46 0.47
N GLU A 289 17.99 2.39 1.39
CA GLU A 289 17.42 2.24 2.74
C GLU A 289 15.89 2.21 2.73
N VAL A 290 15.25 3.11 1.99
CA VAL A 290 13.78 3.08 1.80
C VAL A 290 13.37 1.77 1.13
N MET A 291 14.10 1.31 0.12
CA MET A 291 13.84 0.04 -0.54
C MET A 291 14.00 -1.14 0.41
N ILE A 292 15.03 -1.15 1.26
CA ILE A 292 15.22 -2.15 2.31
C ILE A 292 14.02 -2.13 3.26
N HIS A 293 13.66 -0.96 3.76
CA HIS A 293 12.54 -0.76 4.69
C HIS A 293 11.23 -1.28 4.12
N GLU A 294 10.85 -0.86 2.91
CA GLU A 294 9.60 -1.28 2.28
C GLU A 294 9.55 -2.77 1.92
N LEU A 295 10.70 -3.38 1.63
CA LEU A 295 10.78 -4.83 1.46
C LEU A 295 10.64 -5.58 2.79
N VAL A 296 11.26 -5.08 3.85
CA VAL A 296 11.17 -5.68 5.19
C VAL A 296 9.73 -5.70 5.71
N HIS A 297 8.89 -4.74 5.30
CA HIS A 297 7.46 -4.76 5.62
C HIS A 297 6.73 -6.03 5.13
N GLN A 298 7.26 -6.74 4.12
CA GLN A 298 6.68 -8.01 3.72
C GLN A 298 6.80 -9.08 4.82
N TRP A 299 7.77 -8.96 5.74
CA TRP A 299 7.88 -9.76 6.96
C TRP A 299 7.13 -9.12 8.13
N TRP A 300 7.36 -7.83 8.38
CA TRP A 300 6.78 -7.11 9.51
C TRP A 300 5.70 -6.13 9.08
N GLY A 301 4.50 -6.38 9.54
CA GLY A 301 3.32 -5.60 9.17
C GLY A 301 2.40 -6.29 8.16
N LEU A 302 2.93 -6.91 7.10
CA LEU A 302 2.16 -7.63 6.10
C LEU A 302 2.25 -9.13 6.29
N GLY A 303 3.45 -9.70 6.30
CA GLY A 303 3.68 -11.14 6.49
C GLY A 303 3.31 -11.65 7.88
N ASN A 304 3.19 -10.77 8.84
CA ASN A 304 2.86 -11.06 10.22
C ASN A 304 1.90 -10.04 10.81
N MET A 305 0.79 -9.84 10.20
CA MET A 305 -0.29 -8.88 10.46
C MET A 305 -0.10 -8.03 11.74
N PHE A 306 -0.17 -6.72 11.62
CA PHE A 306 -0.03 -5.80 12.76
C PHE A 306 -1.40 -5.30 13.26
N ASP A 307 -1.49 -5.00 14.54
CA ASP A 307 -2.65 -4.33 15.09
C ASP A 307 -2.64 -2.84 14.70
N THR A 308 -3.68 -2.39 14.03
CA THR A 308 -3.82 -0.98 13.64
C THR A 308 -4.01 -0.05 14.86
N ALA A 309 -4.47 -0.59 15.97
CA ALA A 309 -4.59 0.17 17.22
C ALA A 309 -3.25 0.32 17.94
N ASP A 310 -2.33 -0.62 17.75
CA ASP A 310 -0.96 -0.59 18.29
C ASP A 310 0.05 -1.06 17.23
N PRO A 311 0.45 -0.19 16.28
CA PRO A 311 1.25 -0.56 15.11
C PRO A 311 2.74 -0.69 15.41
N TRP A 312 3.15 -1.06 16.62
CA TRP A 312 4.55 -1.18 17.02
C TRP A 312 5.35 -2.15 16.15
N SER A 313 4.73 -3.28 15.76
CA SER A 313 5.42 -4.34 14.99
C SER A 313 5.64 -3.95 13.53
N ALA A 314 4.77 -3.13 12.95
CA ALA A 314 4.92 -2.72 11.56
C ALA A 314 6.20 -1.88 11.39
N GLU A 315 6.26 -0.73 12.05
CA GLU A 315 7.39 0.20 11.87
C GLU A 315 8.57 -0.12 12.79
N GLY A 316 8.29 -0.48 14.05
CA GLY A 316 9.35 -0.76 15.03
C GLY A 316 10.25 -1.92 14.62
N LEU A 317 9.66 -3.08 14.25
CA LEU A 317 10.43 -4.23 13.77
C LEU A 317 11.03 -3.99 12.38
N THR A 318 10.35 -3.26 11.52
CA THR A 318 10.89 -2.92 10.19
C THR A 318 12.10 -2.01 10.31
N CYS A 319 12.05 -0.94 11.13
CA CYS A 319 13.20 -0.07 11.39
C CYS A 319 14.37 -0.85 12.02
N TYR A 320 14.10 -1.66 13.02
CA TYR A 320 15.12 -2.51 13.67
C TYR A 320 15.77 -3.47 12.66
N THR A 321 14.97 -4.14 11.83
CA THR A 321 15.50 -5.07 10.81
C THR A 321 16.29 -4.33 9.73
N THR A 322 15.80 -3.17 9.28
CA THR A 322 16.53 -2.30 8.34
C THR A 322 17.90 -1.90 8.89
N TYR A 323 17.94 -1.51 10.16
CA TYR A 323 19.22 -1.25 10.86
C TYR A 323 20.15 -2.46 10.85
N ARG A 324 19.64 -3.67 11.12
CA ARG A 324 20.44 -4.90 11.12
C ARG A 324 21.01 -5.21 9.74
N ILE A 325 20.22 -5.05 8.68
CA ILE A 325 20.66 -5.22 7.28
C ILE A 325 21.68 -4.13 6.91
N ALA A 326 21.43 -2.87 7.27
CA ALA A 326 22.38 -1.79 7.02
C ALA A 326 23.71 -2.00 7.76
N LYS A 327 23.66 -2.60 8.94
CA LYS A 327 24.86 -2.98 9.70
C LYS A 327 25.69 -4.02 8.96
N GLU A 328 25.06 -5.02 8.32
CA GLU A 328 25.76 -6.01 7.50
C GLU A 328 26.33 -5.40 6.22
N LEU A 329 25.58 -4.54 5.55
CA LEU A 329 25.96 -3.95 4.26
C LEU A 329 27.04 -2.86 4.39
N TYR A 330 26.91 -1.99 5.40
CA TYR A 330 27.69 -0.76 5.51
C TYR A 330 28.57 -0.69 6.77
N GLY A 331 28.42 -1.65 7.68
CA GLY A 331 29.18 -1.75 8.92
C GLY A 331 28.50 -1.11 10.13
N GLU A 332 29.00 -1.47 11.32
CA GLU A 332 28.42 -1.09 12.60
C GLU A 332 28.47 0.42 12.88
N ASP A 333 29.56 1.09 12.51
CA ASP A 333 29.70 2.54 12.73
C ASP A 333 28.68 3.33 11.92
N TYR A 334 28.45 2.92 10.66
CA TYR A 334 27.42 3.48 9.81
C TYR A 334 26.03 3.29 10.41
N ALA A 335 25.67 2.05 10.74
CA ALA A 335 24.35 1.73 11.27
C ALA A 335 24.07 2.45 12.62
N ARG A 336 25.09 2.58 13.48
CA ARG A 336 24.95 3.33 14.72
C ARG A 336 24.71 4.83 14.46
N GLU A 337 25.44 5.44 13.53
CA GLU A 337 25.32 6.86 13.23
C GLU A 337 24.00 7.21 12.55
N HIS A 338 23.59 6.42 11.56
CA HIS A 338 22.42 6.71 10.73
C HIS A 338 21.09 6.20 11.31
N TYR A 339 21.13 5.30 12.29
CA TYR A 339 19.92 4.76 12.94
C TYR A 339 19.91 5.05 14.44
N VAL A 340 20.77 4.43 15.21
CA VAL A 340 20.70 4.49 16.67
C VAL A 340 20.82 5.90 17.23
N ASN A 341 21.75 6.70 16.67
CA ASN A 341 21.95 8.09 17.12
C ASN A 341 20.76 8.97 16.71
N GLN A 342 20.19 8.76 15.55
CA GLN A 342 18.98 9.48 15.11
C GLN A 342 17.77 9.11 15.95
N TRP A 343 17.54 7.85 16.20
CA TRP A 343 16.46 7.38 17.07
C TRP A 343 16.56 7.96 18.49
N ARG A 344 17.79 8.04 19.03
CA ARG A 344 18.01 8.66 20.35
C ARG A 344 17.67 10.15 20.34
N ALA A 345 18.10 10.88 19.32
CA ALA A 345 17.79 12.30 19.19
C ALA A 345 16.29 12.55 19.07
N GLU A 346 15.57 11.79 18.24
CA GLU A 346 14.12 11.90 18.10
C GLU A 346 13.37 11.43 19.36
N GLY A 347 13.88 10.39 20.03
CA GLY A 347 13.34 9.93 21.32
C GLY A 347 13.47 11.02 22.40
N GLU A 348 14.61 11.71 22.47
CA GLU A 348 14.79 12.86 23.37
C GLU A 348 13.78 13.97 23.04
N ASP A 349 13.60 14.30 21.75
CA ASP A 349 12.62 15.30 21.31
C ASP A 349 11.19 14.91 21.67
N TYR A 350 10.83 13.63 21.54
CA TYR A 350 9.53 13.12 21.98
C TYR A 350 9.30 13.37 23.47
N TYR A 351 10.21 12.96 24.33
CA TYR A 351 10.07 13.14 25.78
C TYR A 351 10.18 14.60 26.25
N LEU A 352 10.82 15.46 25.45
CA LEU A 352 10.86 16.90 25.68
C LEU A 352 9.63 17.65 25.13
N ASN A 353 8.82 16.99 24.31
CA ASN A 353 7.66 17.63 23.69
C ASN A 353 6.66 18.11 24.74
N PHE A 354 6.14 19.32 24.54
CA PHE A 354 5.21 19.96 25.47
C PHE A 354 3.95 19.11 25.68
N TYR A 355 3.36 18.58 24.63
CA TYR A 355 2.12 17.82 24.71
C TYR A 355 2.30 16.40 25.28
N VAL A 356 3.49 15.82 25.20
CA VAL A 356 3.83 14.58 25.91
C VAL A 356 3.90 14.82 27.41
N ARG A 357 4.49 15.97 27.81
CA ARG A 357 4.60 16.35 29.24
C ARG A 357 3.31 16.89 29.83
N HIS A 358 2.43 17.40 29.00
CA HIS A 358 1.19 18.08 29.37
C HIS A 358 0.02 17.62 28.49
N PRO A 359 -0.39 16.35 28.59
CA PRO A 359 -1.44 15.77 27.72
C PRO A 359 -2.80 16.50 27.85
N GLU A 360 -3.07 17.13 28.99
CA GLU A 360 -4.27 17.93 29.19
C GLU A 360 -4.41 19.10 28.22
N TYR A 361 -3.30 19.63 27.72
CA TYR A 361 -3.34 20.69 26.70
C TYR A 361 -3.58 20.12 25.30
N LEU A 362 -3.11 18.92 25.02
CA LEU A 362 -3.41 18.23 23.76
C LEU A 362 -4.91 17.94 23.65
N GLU A 363 -5.52 17.45 24.72
CA GLU A 363 -6.96 17.16 24.78
C GLU A 363 -7.84 18.42 24.61
N ALA A 364 -7.32 19.58 24.98
CA ALA A 364 -8.03 20.86 24.86
C ALA A 364 -7.99 21.47 23.44
N LEU A 365 -7.19 20.92 22.51
CA LEU A 365 -7.08 21.43 21.15
C LEU A 365 -8.30 21.06 20.28
N PRO A 366 -8.58 21.85 19.24
CA PRO A 366 -9.48 21.44 18.17
C PRO A 366 -9.07 20.09 17.58
N GLU A 367 -10.05 19.30 17.17
CA GLU A 367 -9.84 17.92 16.72
C GLU A 367 -8.76 17.77 15.63
N ALA A 368 -8.78 18.63 14.61
CA ALA A 368 -7.81 18.57 13.52
C ALA A 368 -6.37 18.82 13.98
N GLU A 369 -6.17 19.81 14.91
CA GLU A 369 -4.86 20.11 15.48
C GLU A 369 -4.40 18.97 16.41
N ARG A 370 -5.31 18.46 17.24
CA ARG A 370 -5.04 17.32 18.11
C ARG A 370 -4.61 16.09 17.31
N LEU A 371 -5.32 15.75 16.24
CA LEU A 371 -4.99 14.63 15.37
C LEU A 371 -3.63 14.80 14.68
N ALA A 372 -3.33 16.00 14.17
CA ALA A 372 -2.04 16.27 13.53
C ALA A 372 -0.87 16.08 14.50
N ILE A 373 -1.00 16.60 15.73
CA ILE A 373 0.04 16.45 16.78
C ILE A 373 0.13 14.99 17.22
N SER A 374 -1.00 14.33 17.46
CA SER A 374 -1.02 12.92 17.87
C SER A 374 -0.37 12.01 16.82
N ASN A 375 -0.62 12.25 15.55
CA ASN A 375 0.02 11.51 14.44
C ASN A 375 1.53 11.73 14.42
N SER A 376 1.99 12.98 14.60
CA SER A 376 3.42 13.29 14.68
C SER A 376 4.10 12.58 15.85
N LEU A 377 3.50 12.64 17.04
CA LEU A 377 4.02 11.97 18.24
C LEU A 377 4.01 10.44 18.08
N SER A 378 2.95 9.89 17.48
CA SER A 378 2.88 8.46 17.17
C SER A 378 3.95 8.05 16.16
N GLY A 379 4.28 8.89 15.19
CA GLY A 379 5.40 8.69 14.26
C GLY A 379 6.73 8.55 15.02
N MET A 380 7.07 9.52 15.87
CA MET A 380 8.30 9.49 16.67
C MET A 380 8.41 8.21 17.52
N ARG A 381 7.30 7.75 18.10
CA ARG A 381 7.28 6.48 18.83
C ARG A 381 7.57 5.28 17.94
N ARG A 382 6.88 5.17 16.83
CA ARG A 382 6.98 4.00 15.93
C ARG A 382 8.35 3.87 15.27
N TYR A 383 8.90 5.00 14.80
CA TYR A 383 10.14 5.01 14.02
C TYR A 383 11.40 5.18 14.86
N SER A 384 11.31 5.60 16.13
CA SER A 384 12.46 5.89 16.96
C SER A 384 12.42 5.23 18.34
N GLU A 385 11.35 5.41 19.12
CA GLU A 385 11.23 4.78 20.44
C GLU A 385 11.18 3.26 20.36
N MET A 386 10.34 2.72 19.48
CA MET A 386 10.16 1.26 19.37
C MET A 386 11.41 0.53 18.90
N PRO A 387 12.11 0.93 17.82
CA PRO A 387 13.36 0.26 17.45
C PRO A 387 14.44 0.35 18.53
N LEU A 388 14.51 1.44 19.32
CA LEU A 388 15.41 1.50 20.48
C LEU A 388 15.02 0.51 21.58
N LYS A 389 13.74 0.33 21.87
CA LYS A 389 13.25 -0.68 22.81
C LYS A 389 13.57 -2.10 22.33
N ILE A 390 13.41 -2.37 21.03
CA ILE A 390 13.76 -3.66 20.46
C ILE A 390 15.28 -3.90 20.54
N LEU A 391 16.09 -2.89 20.28
CA LEU A 391 17.55 -2.97 20.45
C LEU A 391 17.96 -3.22 21.91
N LYS A 392 17.28 -2.56 22.85
CA LYS A 392 17.48 -2.82 24.30
C LYS A 392 17.06 -4.24 24.68
N ALA A 393 15.95 -4.74 24.13
CA ALA A 393 15.53 -6.12 24.33
C ALA A 393 16.58 -7.09 23.79
N GLU A 394 17.15 -6.83 22.60
CA GLU A 394 18.25 -7.64 22.04
C GLU A 394 19.43 -7.75 23.03
N GLU A 395 19.86 -6.63 23.63
CA GLU A 395 20.93 -6.64 24.62
C GLU A 395 20.56 -7.49 25.84
N LEU A 396 19.32 -7.38 26.34
CA LEU A 396 18.85 -8.08 27.55
C LEU A 396 18.65 -9.58 27.33
N VAL A 397 18.21 -10.01 26.15
CA VAL A 397 18.04 -11.44 25.83
C VAL A 397 19.35 -12.16 25.49
N GLY A 398 20.45 -11.44 25.33
CA GLY A 398 21.78 -12.00 25.11
C GLY A 398 22.36 -11.77 23.72
N GLY A 399 21.82 -10.80 22.98
CA GLY A 399 22.35 -10.32 21.69
C GLY A 399 21.61 -10.85 20.47
N GLU A 400 22.16 -10.52 19.32
CA GLU A 400 21.54 -10.71 17.99
C GLU A 400 21.02 -12.12 17.75
N ALA A 401 21.81 -13.15 18.03
CA ALA A 401 21.40 -14.54 17.77
C ALA A 401 20.18 -14.98 18.60
N ALA A 402 20.09 -14.54 19.86
CA ALA A 402 18.95 -14.84 20.70
C ALA A 402 17.70 -14.06 20.23
N MET A 403 17.86 -12.80 19.81
CA MET A 403 16.77 -12.02 19.26
C MET A 403 16.27 -12.63 17.94
N ASP A 404 17.15 -13.10 17.07
CA ASP A 404 16.78 -13.74 15.81
C ASP A 404 15.94 -15.01 16.04
N GLU A 405 16.28 -15.84 17.06
CA GLU A 405 15.46 -16.99 17.44
C GLU A 405 14.07 -16.59 17.93
N ILE A 406 13.97 -15.51 18.71
CA ILE A 406 12.71 -14.96 19.20
C ILE A 406 11.86 -14.46 18.02
N LEU A 407 12.44 -13.63 17.16
CA LEU A 407 11.74 -13.07 16.01
C LEU A 407 11.33 -14.14 14.98
N HIS A 408 12.18 -15.17 14.79
CA HIS A 408 11.81 -16.34 14.00
C HIS A 408 10.58 -17.05 14.57
N GLY A 409 10.56 -17.25 15.89
CA GLY A 409 9.40 -17.85 16.58
C GLY A 409 8.13 -17.03 16.41
N LEU A 410 8.22 -15.71 16.56
CA LEU A 410 7.09 -14.80 16.40
C LEU A 410 6.58 -14.75 14.95
N PHE A 411 7.47 -14.74 13.97
CA PHE A 411 7.09 -14.74 12.56
C PHE A 411 6.38 -16.03 12.14
N ASN A 412 6.85 -17.18 12.65
CA ASN A 412 6.31 -18.52 12.29
C ASN A 412 5.28 -19.05 13.29
N ARG A 413 4.75 -18.22 14.20
CA ARG A 413 3.75 -18.63 15.16
C ARG A 413 2.45 -19.06 14.48
N GLU A 414 1.70 -19.92 15.13
CA GLU A 414 0.33 -20.21 14.73
C GLU A 414 -0.56 -18.98 14.99
N LEU A 415 -1.25 -18.53 13.96
CA LEU A 415 -2.11 -17.36 14.06
C LEU A 415 -3.45 -17.72 14.72
N ASP A 416 -3.87 -16.93 15.70
CA ASP A 416 -5.24 -17.00 16.22
C ASP A 416 -6.21 -16.50 15.12
N PRO A 417 -7.15 -17.35 14.64
CA PRO A 417 -8.10 -16.92 13.62
C PRO A 417 -8.98 -15.73 14.02
N MET A 418 -9.19 -15.53 15.32
CA MET A 418 -10.00 -14.43 15.87
C MET A 418 -9.18 -13.16 16.09
N TYR A 419 -7.89 -13.29 16.30
CA TYR A 419 -6.96 -12.17 16.49
C TYR A 419 -5.58 -12.52 15.91
N PRO A 420 -5.40 -12.45 14.60
CA PRO A 420 -4.17 -12.86 13.92
C PRO A 420 -3.00 -11.87 14.07
N TYR A 421 -3.20 -10.78 14.79
CA TYR A 421 -2.23 -9.69 14.89
C TYR A 421 -1.12 -9.99 15.90
N LEU A 422 0.11 -9.55 15.59
CA LEU A 422 1.24 -9.60 16.51
C LEU A 422 1.13 -8.44 17.52
N THR A 423 0.91 -8.78 18.77
CA THR A 423 0.80 -7.80 19.85
C THR A 423 2.15 -7.49 20.48
N TYR A 424 2.29 -6.31 21.06
CA TYR A 424 3.50 -5.94 21.82
C TYR A 424 3.70 -6.85 23.05
N GLN A 425 2.61 -7.31 23.66
CA GLN A 425 2.69 -8.24 24.78
C GLN A 425 3.27 -9.60 24.37
N GLU A 426 2.91 -10.13 23.19
CA GLU A 426 3.52 -11.36 22.67
C GLU A 426 5.04 -11.23 22.49
N PHE A 427 5.51 -10.05 22.04
CA PHE A 427 6.93 -9.77 21.94
C PHE A 427 7.60 -9.74 23.33
N LEU A 428 7.02 -9.04 24.29
CA LEU A 428 7.54 -9.00 25.67
C LEU A 428 7.59 -10.41 26.29
N ASP A 429 6.54 -11.18 26.15
CA ASP A 429 6.45 -12.55 26.68
C ASP A 429 7.50 -13.46 26.03
N ALA A 430 7.70 -13.36 24.72
CA ALA A 430 8.71 -14.13 23.99
C ALA A 430 10.14 -13.77 24.42
N CYS A 431 10.39 -12.51 24.76
CA CYS A 431 11.66 -12.05 25.31
C CYS A 431 11.83 -12.40 26.79
N GLY A 432 10.74 -12.71 27.51
CA GLY A 432 10.72 -12.85 28.96
C GLY A 432 10.98 -11.54 29.70
N LEU A 433 10.56 -10.42 29.10
CA LEU A 433 10.78 -9.06 29.58
C LEU A 433 9.44 -8.37 29.88
N THR A 434 9.54 -7.27 30.61
CA THR A 434 8.43 -6.37 30.90
C THR A 434 8.65 -5.00 30.24
N GLU A 435 7.61 -4.18 30.16
CA GLU A 435 7.72 -2.80 29.66
C GLU A 435 8.69 -1.97 30.53
N GLU A 436 8.78 -2.24 31.83
CA GLU A 436 9.70 -1.56 32.74
C GLU A 436 11.17 -1.86 32.38
N ASP A 437 11.48 -3.10 31.97
CA ASP A 437 12.82 -3.50 31.52
C ASP A 437 13.25 -2.72 30.28
N LEU A 438 12.29 -2.33 29.43
CA LEU A 438 12.51 -1.62 28.16
C LEU A 438 12.38 -0.09 28.28
N THR A 439 12.24 0.46 29.50
CA THR A 439 12.25 1.91 29.70
C THR A 439 13.57 2.49 29.21
N LEU A 440 13.52 3.47 28.31
CA LEU A 440 14.70 4.17 27.81
C LEU A 440 15.17 5.22 28.82
N ASP A 441 16.49 5.27 29.07
CA ASP A 441 17.11 6.21 30.03
C ASP A 441 17.24 7.62 29.43
#